data_b384b5f75e6a961bff1f4e903bb0d51f
#
_entry.id   b384b5f75e6a961bff1f4e903bb0d51f
#
_cell.length_a   1.000
_cell.length_b   1.000
_cell.length_c   1.000
_cell.angle_alpha   90.00
_cell.angle_beta   90.00
_cell.angle_gamma   90.00
#
_symmetry.space_group_name_H-M   'P 1'
#
loop_
_entity.id
_entity.type
_entity.pdbx_description
1 polymer ?
#
loop_
_entity_poly.entity_id
_entity_poly.type
_entity_poly.pdbx_seq_one_letter_code
_entity_poly.pdbx_strand_id
1 'polypeptide(L)'
;MRNATLPAALAGLLLLTACGTEQAGGGPSAPSAPTAEAAGCAARPGDGSTEDGVALTGTGEAATSGATGGAPRPCAAYTVTGAGTAPFTYTITFQFLTETGQVMASAEETVPAVAPGKTVRRTVTAPELAPGSGAVTRVEVLKVRSVPTAEAPSEAGPCPPSGVRVYADDGDAAMGLRVVGLHLENCGTTPYELNGFPRIGLADENREPVDGIELLQGGEAIAGGTGAEGPARPLVLAPGERAHSGLVWRNTVEAGDPVDAPYARVWAKPGAAPVMVTPELDLGTTGKLGIGPWKKDGTR
;
A
#
# COMPACT_ATOMS: atom_id res chain seq x y z
N MET A 1 -22.64 61.76 -32.28
CA MET A 1 -24.05 62.24 -32.41
C MET A 1 -24.88 61.38 -31.48
N ARG A 2 -25.37 62.05 -30.46
CA ARG A 2 -26.68 61.96 -29.84
C ARG A 2 -27.06 60.67 -29.14
N ASN A 3 -26.99 60.69 -27.81
CA ASN A 3 -28.02 60.96 -26.80
C ASN A 3 -28.81 59.70 -26.44
N ALA A 4 -28.67 59.25 -25.20
CA ALA A 4 -29.42 59.56 -23.98
C ALA A 4 -30.79 58.84 -23.97
N THR A 5 -31.08 58.06 -22.94
CA THR A 5 -31.80 58.46 -21.72
C THR A 5 -32.13 57.24 -20.85
N LEU A 6 -31.92 57.41 -19.54
CA LEU A 6 -32.58 56.68 -18.43
C LEU A 6 -34.06 57.11 -18.28
N PRO A 7 -34.91 56.35 -17.57
CA PRO A 7 -35.17 56.53 -16.14
C PRO A 7 -35.40 55.19 -15.38
N ALA A 8 -35.01 54.95 -14.15
CA ALA A 8 -35.43 55.43 -12.84
C ALA A 8 -36.81 54.95 -12.30
N ALA A 9 -36.73 54.44 -11.08
CA ALA A 9 -37.73 54.32 -10.01
C ALA A 9 -38.50 52.97 -9.94
N LEU A 10 -38.81 52.34 -8.81
CA LEU A 10 -39.09 52.71 -7.43
C LEU A 10 -39.05 51.48 -6.51
N ALA A 11 -38.40 51.51 -5.40
CA ALA A 11 -38.77 51.28 -4.01
C ALA A 11 -39.86 50.24 -3.67
N GLY A 12 -39.52 49.36 -2.74
CA GLY A 12 -40.41 48.51 -1.99
C GLY A 12 -39.72 47.97 -0.74
N LEU A 13 -39.76 48.75 0.33
CA LEU A 13 -39.32 48.41 1.69
C LEU A 13 -40.37 47.49 2.34
N LEU A 14 -40.00 46.35 2.84
CA LEU A 14 -40.75 45.60 3.84
C LEU A 14 -39.81 45.11 4.94
N LEU A 15 -39.89 45.83 6.07
CA LEU A 15 -39.31 45.49 7.35
C LEU A 15 -40.16 44.41 8.02
N LEU A 16 -39.54 43.29 8.39
CA LEU A 16 -40.07 42.40 9.43
C LEU A 16 -38.98 42.16 10.46
N THR A 17 -39.18 42.82 11.59
CA THR A 17 -38.43 42.65 12.85
C THR A 17 -38.83 41.32 13.50
N ALA A 18 -37.85 40.48 13.81
CA ALA A 18 -37.96 39.44 14.83
C ALA A 18 -36.73 39.49 15.71
N CYS A 19 -36.94 39.86 16.97
CA CYS A 19 -35.97 39.83 18.06
C CYS A 19 -35.59 38.40 18.38
N GLY A 20 -34.33 38.13 18.64
CA GLY A 20 -33.81 36.87 19.19
C GLY A 20 -32.37 37.04 19.63
N THR A 21 -32.18 37.42 20.90
CA THR A 21 -31.03 37.28 21.83
C THR A 21 -29.62 37.09 21.28
N GLU A 22 -28.81 38.09 21.52
CA GLU A 22 -27.34 38.07 21.50
C GLU A 22 -26.79 36.99 22.47
N GLN A 23 -25.87 36.17 21.95
CA GLN A 23 -24.87 35.52 22.79
C GLN A 23 -23.51 35.71 22.11
N ALA A 24 -22.67 36.46 22.79
CA ALA A 24 -21.33 36.85 22.38
C ALA A 24 -20.35 35.64 22.45
N GLY A 25 -19.41 35.60 21.51
CA GLY A 25 -18.10 34.95 21.71
C GLY A 25 -17.88 33.66 20.94
N GLY A 26 -17.21 33.76 19.81
CA GLY A 26 -16.64 32.61 19.13
C GLY A 26 -16.03 33.02 17.78
N GLY A 27 -14.71 33.12 17.73
CA GLY A 27 -13.95 33.40 16.50
C GLY A 27 -14.19 32.33 15.42
N PRO A 28 -13.77 32.59 14.16
CA PRO A 28 -14.07 31.73 13.04
C PRO A 28 -13.36 30.39 13.19
N SER A 29 -14.12 29.34 13.50
CA SER A 29 -13.67 27.96 13.44
C SER A 29 -13.45 27.58 11.98
N ALA A 30 -12.22 27.25 11.62
CA ALA A 30 -11.92 26.61 10.37
C ALA A 30 -12.77 25.32 10.22
N PRO A 31 -13.24 24.98 9.01
CA PRO A 31 -13.95 23.73 8.81
C PRO A 31 -13.03 22.57 9.12
N SER A 32 -13.31 21.84 10.20
CA SER A 32 -12.70 20.56 10.47
C SER A 32 -13.07 19.63 9.34
N ALA A 33 -12.06 19.13 8.62
CA ALA A 33 -12.24 18.03 7.69
C ALA A 33 -12.97 16.89 8.40
N PRO A 34 -13.95 16.21 7.76
CA PRO A 34 -14.60 15.06 8.38
C PRO A 34 -13.54 13.98 8.56
N THR A 35 -13.14 13.78 9.81
CA THR A 35 -12.51 12.53 10.22
C THR A 35 -13.54 11.45 9.93
N ALA A 36 -13.25 10.57 8.96
CA ALA A 36 -14.04 9.37 8.79
C ALA A 36 -13.93 8.60 10.10
N GLU A 37 -14.96 8.70 10.94
CA GLU A 37 -15.16 7.80 12.06
C GLU A 37 -15.37 6.43 11.43
N ALA A 38 -14.31 5.62 11.47
CA ALA A 38 -14.40 4.20 11.17
C ALA A 38 -15.53 3.63 12.01
N ALA A 39 -16.50 2.98 11.38
CA ALA A 39 -17.61 2.29 12.04
C ALA A 39 -17.03 1.45 13.19
N GLY A 40 -17.34 1.82 14.43
CA GLY A 40 -16.56 1.46 15.58
C GLY A 40 -16.43 -0.04 15.77
N CYS A 41 -15.19 -0.50 15.79
CA CYS A 41 -14.87 -1.74 16.46
C CYS A 41 -15.17 -1.52 17.94
N ALA A 42 -16.17 -2.22 18.50
CA ALA A 42 -16.44 -2.24 19.94
C ALA A 42 -15.32 -3.05 20.62
N ALA A 43 -14.13 -2.45 20.69
CA ALA A 43 -12.92 -3.14 21.07
C ALA A 43 -12.81 -3.22 22.60
N ARG A 44 -12.54 -4.44 23.09
CA ARG A 44 -12.02 -4.65 24.45
C ARG A 44 -10.52 -4.30 24.43
N PRO A 45 -9.96 -3.81 25.56
CA PRO A 45 -8.52 -3.55 25.65
C PRO A 45 -7.71 -4.76 25.18
N GLY A 46 -6.75 -4.54 24.28
CA GLY A 46 -5.80 -5.56 23.81
C GLY A 46 -4.63 -5.72 24.78
N ASP A 47 -3.80 -6.70 24.55
CA ASP A 47 -2.60 -7.02 25.33
C ASP A 47 -1.47 -6.00 25.18
N GLY A 48 -1.62 -5.03 24.28
CA GLY A 48 -0.63 -3.96 24.03
C GLY A 48 0.65 -4.44 23.36
N SER A 49 0.64 -5.61 22.71
CA SER A 49 1.79 -6.07 21.93
C SER A 49 2.17 -5.04 20.87
N THR A 50 3.46 -4.77 20.75
CA THR A 50 3.99 -3.78 19.80
C THR A 50 5.00 -4.45 18.89
N GLU A 51 4.82 -4.32 17.59
CA GLU A 51 5.74 -4.79 16.55
C GLU A 51 6.00 -3.65 15.57
N ASP A 52 7.25 -3.29 15.37
CA ASP A 52 7.68 -2.23 14.42
C ASP A 52 6.86 -0.93 14.45
N GLY A 53 6.52 -0.46 15.66
CA GLY A 53 5.73 0.74 15.85
C GLY A 53 4.22 0.56 15.68
N VAL A 54 3.75 -0.66 15.43
CA VAL A 54 2.33 -1.03 15.37
C VAL A 54 1.92 -1.67 16.69
N ALA A 55 0.85 -1.17 17.32
CA ALA A 55 0.33 -1.71 18.57
C ALA A 55 -1.17 -1.99 18.45
N LEU A 56 -1.58 -3.21 18.80
CA LEU A 56 -2.99 -3.56 18.99
C LEU A 56 -3.51 -2.90 20.26
N THR A 57 -4.60 -2.16 20.14
CA THR A 57 -5.21 -1.44 21.27
C THR A 57 -6.52 -2.05 21.71
N GLY A 58 -7.08 -2.96 20.94
CA GLY A 58 -8.27 -3.71 21.31
C GLY A 58 -8.79 -4.61 20.22
N THR A 59 -9.55 -5.63 20.59
CA THR A 59 -10.22 -6.56 19.68
C THR A 59 -11.72 -6.62 19.98
N GLY A 60 -12.55 -6.85 18.97
CA GLY A 60 -14.00 -6.87 19.14
C GLY A 60 -14.73 -7.25 17.87
N GLU A 61 -15.95 -6.77 17.75
CA GLU A 61 -16.80 -6.98 16.58
C GLU A 61 -17.22 -5.63 15.98
N ALA A 62 -17.09 -5.52 14.68
CA ALA A 62 -17.59 -4.39 13.91
C ALA A 62 -19.06 -4.62 13.52
N ALA A 63 -19.92 -3.66 13.80
CA ALA A 63 -21.29 -3.67 13.30
C ALA A 63 -21.27 -3.53 11.78
N THR A 64 -22.02 -4.37 11.08
CA THR A 64 -22.21 -4.21 9.64
C THR A 64 -23.19 -3.07 9.38
N SER A 65 -22.71 -1.99 8.79
CA SER A 65 -23.53 -0.87 8.33
C SER A 65 -24.20 -1.26 7.01
N GLY A 66 -25.43 -1.79 7.06
CA GLY A 66 -26.19 -2.09 5.86
C GLY A 66 -27.60 -2.58 6.16
N ALA A 67 -28.56 -2.23 5.32
CA ALA A 67 -29.98 -2.57 5.44
C ALA A 67 -30.30 -4.09 5.35
N THR A 68 -29.30 -4.95 5.20
CA THR A 68 -29.42 -6.42 5.06
C THR A 68 -28.85 -7.20 6.24
N GLY A 69 -28.59 -6.58 7.40
CA GLY A 69 -28.32 -7.28 8.65
C GLY A 69 -27.26 -8.38 8.56
N GLY A 70 -26.09 -8.10 7.99
CA GLY A 70 -24.98 -9.07 8.00
C GLY A 70 -24.50 -9.36 9.43
N ALA A 71 -23.96 -10.56 9.67
CA ALA A 71 -23.39 -10.93 10.96
C ALA A 71 -22.23 -9.98 11.34
N PRO A 72 -22.08 -9.63 12.62
CA PRO A 72 -20.93 -8.86 13.09
C PRO A 72 -19.62 -9.52 12.66
N ARG A 73 -18.65 -8.72 12.22
CA ARG A 73 -17.36 -9.24 11.77
C ARG A 73 -16.27 -8.95 12.81
N PRO A 74 -15.37 -9.90 13.07
CA PRO A 74 -14.24 -9.67 13.95
C PRO A 74 -13.43 -8.46 13.49
N CYS A 75 -12.97 -7.66 14.44
CA CYS A 75 -12.17 -6.47 14.17
C CYS A 75 -11.11 -6.23 15.26
N ALA A 76 -10.10 -5.44 14.94
CA ALA A 76 -9.13 -4.94 15.89
C ALA A 76 -8.89 -3.43 15.71
N ALA A 77 -8.78 -2.73 16.81
CA ALA A 77 -8.27 -1.37 16.84
C ALA A 77 -6.75 -1.41 17.03
N TYR A 78 -6.03 -0.59 16.31
CA TYR A 78 -4.58 -0.52 16.38
C TYR A 78 -4.06 0.91 16.18
N THR A 79 -2.81 1.11 16.58
CA THR A 79 -2.09 2.35 16.37
C THR A 79 -0.82 2.10 15.59
N VAL A 80 -0.43 3.07 14.76
CA VAL A 80 0.86 3.09 14.06
C VAL A 80 1.60 4.35 14.48
N THR A 81 2.81 4.20 15.02
CA THR A 81 3.67 5.32 15.39
C THR A 81 4.81 5.44 14.39
N GLY A 82 4.92 6.58 13.74
CA GLY A 82 5.94 6.86 12.73
C GLY A 82 7.35 6.83 13.31
N ALA A 83 8.19 5.99 12.74
CA ALA A 83 9.61 5.89 13.05
C ALA A 83 10.46 6.78 12.12
N GLY A 84 11.76 6.95 12.45
CA GLY A 84 12.73 7.62 11.60
C GLY A 84 12.59 9.15 11.54
N THR A 85 13.08 9.75 10.45
CA THR A 85 13.15 11.21 10.26
C THR A 85 12.30 11.72 9.11
N ALA A 86 11.69 10.83 8.33
CA ALA A 86 10.80 11.13 7.21
C ALA A 86 9.47 10.38 7.39
N PRO A 87 8.39 10.77 6.69
CA PRO A 87 7.15 10.01 6.69
C PRO A 87 7.33 8.63 6.06
N PHE A 88 6.72 7.62 6.67
CA PHE A 88 6.67 6.24 6.18
C PHE A 88 5.25 5.80 5.87
N THR A 89 5.12 4.94 4.88
CA THR A 89 3.90 4.19 4.59
C THR A 89 4.09 2.78 5.12
N TYR A 90 3.12 2.32 5.91
CA TYR A 90 3.14 1.01 6.55
C TYR A 90 2.16 0.08 5.86
N THR A 91 2.58 -1.14 5.58
CA THR A 91 1.74 -2.26 5.18
C THR A 91 1.76 -3.28 6.30
N ILE A 92 0.59 -3.61 6.85
CA ILE A 92 0.45 -4.41 8.05
C ILE A 92 -0.45 -5.59 7.74
N THR A 93 0.07 -6.80 7.94
CA THR A 93 -0.70 -8.03 7.82
C THR A 93 -1.19 -8.48 9.18
N PHE A 94 -2.50 -8.65 9.31
CA PHE A 94 -3.17 -9.15 10.51
C PHE A 94 -3.65 -10.56 10.29
N GLN A 95 -3.62 -11.37 11.36
CA GLN A 95 -4.25 -12.67 11.42
C GLN A 95 -5.38 -12.68 12.45
N PHE A 96 -6.48 -13.29 12.06
CA PHE A 96 -7.67 -13.50 12.89
C PHE A 96 -7.71 -14.98 13.28
N LEU A 97 -7.60 -15.27 14.59
CA LEU A 97 -7.37 -16.61 15.10
C LEU A 97 -8.48 -17.05 16.04
N THR A 98 -8.68 -18.37 16.10
CA THR A 98 -9.48 -19.02 17.15
C THR A 98 -8.71 -19.03 18.49
N GLU A 99 -9.37 -19.43 19.55
CA GLU A 99 -8.75 -19.64 20.86
C GLU A 99 -7.59 -20.65 20.81
N THR A 100 -7.68 -21.65 19.93
CA THR A 100 -6.64 -22.68 19.74
C THR A 100 -5.50 -22.24 18.82
N GLY A 101 -5.53 -21.01 18.30
CA GLY A 101 -4.50 -20.47 17.43
C GLY A 101 -4.67 -20.85 15.93
N GLN A 102 -5.80 -21.41 15.54
CA GLN A 102 -6.08 -21.65 14.12
C GLN A 102 -6.38 -20.33 13.41
N VAL A 103 -5.68 -20.06 12.31
CA VAL A 103 -5.92 -18.88 11.46
C VAL A 103 -7.22 -19.06 10.69
N MET A 104 -8.15 -18.15 10.88
CA MET A 104 -9.45 -18.12 10.21
C MET A 104 -9.47 -17.17 9.02
N ALA A 105 -8.71 -16.08 9.11
CA ALA A 105 -8.56 -15.09 8.04
C ALA A 105 -7.28 -14.28 8.23
N SER A 106 -6.83 -13.66 7.14
CA SER A 106 -5.81 -12.62 7.14
C SER A 106 -6.36 -11.37 6.47
N ALA A 107 -5.91 -10.21 6.91
CA ALA A 107 -6.21 -8.94 6.27
C ALA A 107 -4.95 -8.08 6.20
N GLU A 108 -4.80 -7.35 5.12
CA GLU A 108 -3.72 -6.39 4.94
C GLU A 108 -4.28 -4.98 4.97
N GLU A 109 -3.60 -4.08 5.69
CA GLU A 109 -3.96 -2.68 5.82
C GLU A 109 -2.77 -1.79 5.48
N THR A 110 -3.00 -0.78 4.66
CA THR A 110 -2.00 0.23 4.35
C THR A 110 -2.29 1.53 5.10
N VAL A 111 -1.32 2.01 5.87
CA VAL A 111 -1.37 3.30 6.57
C VAL A 111 -0.38 4.26 5.93
N PRO A 112 -0.82 5.15 5.04
CA PRO A 112 0.07 6.02 4.31
C PRO A 112 0.58 7.20 5.14
N ALA A 113 1.79 7.65 4.85
CA ALA A 113 2.37 8.93 5.25
C ALA A 113 2.34 9.21 6.76
N VAL A 114 2.67 8.22 7.58
CA VAL A 114 2.78 8.43 9.03
C VAL A 114 4.05 9.24 9.31
N ALA A 115 3.86 10.47 9.79
CA ALA A 115 4.97 11.38 10.07
C ALA A 115 5.78 10.93 11.30
N PRO A 116 7.09 11.27 11.36
CA PRO A 116 7.95 10.93 12.49
C PRO A 116 7.34 11.31 13.84
N GLY A 117 7.32 10.36 14.78
CA GLY A 117 6.79 10.56 16.14
C GLY A 117 5.29 10.80 16.22
N LYS A 118 4.55 10.71 15.12
CA LYS A 118 3.09 10.80 15.14
C LYS A 118 2.47 9.42 15.23
N THR A 119 1.39 9.34 16.01
CA THR A 119 0.60 8.12 16.15
C THR A 119 -0.74 8.27 15.43
N VAL A 120 -1.04 7.34 14.55
CA VAL A 120 -2.29 7.24 13.80
C VAL A 120 -3.08 6.05 14.34
N ARG A 121 -4.39 6.24 14.59
CA ARG A 121 -5.31 5.16 15.00
C ARG A 121 -6.09 4.66 13.80
N ARG A 122 -6.28 3.33 13.74
CA ARG A 122 -7.02 2.64 12.67
C ARG A 122 -7.76 1.44 13.24
N THR A 123 -8.60 0.86 12.40
CA THR A 123 -9.32 -0.38 12.69
C THR A 123 -9.19 -1.30 11.48
N VAL A 124 -8.86 -2.55 11.72
CA VAL A 124 -8.92 -3.62 10.72
C VAL A 124 -10.13 -4.50 11.00
N THR A 125 -10.80 -4.96 9.94
CA THR A 125 -11.93 -5.88 10.05
C THR A 125 -11.63 -7.13 9.23
N ALA A 126 -11.93 -8.29 9.80
CA ALA A 126 -11.77 -9.56 9.08
C ALA A 126 -12.53 -9.53 7.73
N PRO A 127 -12.01 -10.14 6.67
CA PRO A 127 -12.81 -10.43 5.49
C PRO A 127 -14.00 -11.35 5.86
N GLU A 128 -14.88 -11.59 4.90
CA GLU A 128 -16.01 -12.50 5.10
C GLU A 128 -15.50 -13.91 5.40
N LEU A 129 -15.91 -14.46 6.53
CA LEU A 129 -15.55 -15.81 6.94
C LEU A 129 -16.49 -16.84 6.29
N ALA A 130 -15.96 -18.01 5.95
CA ALA A 130 -16.77 -19.10 5.40
C ALA A 130 -17.87 -19.52 6.41
N PRO A 131 -19.07 -19.89 5.95
CA PRO A 131 -20.10 -20.41 6.82
C PRO A 131 -19.59 -21.61 7.65
N GLY A 132 -19.87 -21.60 8.95
CA GLY A 132 -19.41 -22.64 9.87
C GLY A 132 -17.97 -22.50 10.36
N SER A 133 -17.29 -21.40 10.03
CA SER A 133 -15.98 -21.08 10.58
C SER A 133 -16.05 -20.97 12.10
N GLY A 134 -14.95 -21.36 12.77
CA GLY A 134 -14.80 -21.19 14.22
C GLY A 134 -14.82 -19.70 14.63
N ALA A 135 -15.21 -19.44 15.87
CA ALA A 135 -15.22 -18.08 16.39
C ALA A 135 -13.80 -17.50 16.45
N VAL A 136 -13.62 -16.30 15.93
CA VAL A 136 -12.39 -15.53 16.11
C VAL A 136 -12.39 -14.92 17.51
N THR A 137 -11.35 -15.22 18.27
CA THR A 137 -11.19 -14.72 19.64
C THR A 137 -9.95 -13.85 19.83
N ARG A 138 -9.02 -13.92 18.87
CA ARG A 138 -7.74 -13.23 18.92
C ARG A 138 -7.37 -12.63 17.55
N VAL A 139 -6.73 -11.48 17.58
CA VAL A 139 -6.11 -10.86 16.40
C VAL A 139 -4.65 -10.61 16.73
N GLU A 140 -3.78 -10.93 15.78
CA GLU A 140 -2.33 -10.71 15.92
C GLU A 140 -1.81 -9.95 14.71
N VAL A 141 -0.76 -9.16 14.91
CA VAL A 141 0.05 -8.62 13.84
C VAL A 141 1.00 -9.72 13.38
N LEU A 142 0.87 -10.17 12.14
CA LEU A 142 1.76 -11.17 11.57
C LEU A 142 3.04 -10.55 11.02
N LYS A 143 2.89 -9.39 10.37
CA LYS A 143 3.99 -8.75 9.66
C LYS A 143 3.74 -7.25 9.53
N VAL A 144 4.82 -6.49 9.69
CA VAL A 144 4.84 -5.06 9.39
C VAL A 144 5.92 -4.79 8.34
N ARG A 145 5.56 -4.08 7.29
CA ARG A 145 6.51 -3.51 6.32
C ARG A 145 6.36 -2.01 6.29
N SER A 146 7.48 -1.31 6.26
CA SER A 146 7.46 0.15 6.18
C SER A 146 8.44 0.67 5.15
N VAL A 147 7.96 1.54 4.28
CA VAL A 147 8.76 2.15 3.21
C VAL A 147 8.68 3.67 3.29
N PRO A 148 9.73 4.41 2.92
CA PRO A 148 9.62 5.87 2.80
C PRO A 148 8.42 6.23 1.92
N THR A 149 7.55 7.13 2.38
CA THR A 149 6.33 7.49 1.63
C THR A 149 6.64 8.00 0.22
N ALA A 150 7.78 8.65 0.02
CA ALA A 150 8.22 9.10 -1.31
C ALA A 150 8.59 7.95 -2.26
N GLU A 151 8.85 6.75 -1.74
CA GLU A 151 9.18 5.54 -2.48
C GLU A 151 8.07 4.48 -2.38
N ALA A 152 6.93 4.80 -1.77
CA ALA A 152 5.86 3.83 -1.56
C ALA A 152 5.30 3.31 -2.89
N PRO A 153 5.08 1.98 -3.01
CA PRO A 153 4.44 1.40 -4.19
C PRO A 153 3.00 1.91 -4.31
N SER A 154 2.46 1.90 -5.52
CA SER A 154 1.10 2.31 -5.78
C SER A 154 0.51 1.45 -6.89
N GLU A 155 -0.52 0.69 -6.57
CA GLU A 155 -1.29 -0.09 -7.54
C GLU A 155 -2.52 0.68 -8.03
N ALA A 156 -3.11 1.51 -7.17
CA ALA A 156 -4.33 2.27 -7.45
C ALA A 156 -4.28 3.67 -6.84
N GLY A 157 -5.36 4.43 -7.02
CA GLY A 157 -5.51 5.78 -6.45
C GLY A 157 -4.87 6.88 -7.31
N PRO A 158 -4.51 8.04 -6.73
CA PRO A 158 -3.91 9.15 -7.46
C PRO A 158 -2.60 8.74 -8.13
N CYS A 159 -2.35 9.26 -9.35
CA CYS A 159 -1.08 9.04 -10.03
C CYS A 159 0.06 9.73 -9.25
N PRO A 160 1.16 9.02 -8.97
CA PRO A 160 2.31 9.61 -8.33
C PRO A 160 2.91 10.77 -9.19
N PRO A 161 3.63 11.71 -8.56
CA PRO A 161 4.28 12.81 -9.30
C PRO A 161 5.26 12.35 -10.38
N SER A 162 5.76 11.12 -10.31
CA SER A 162 6.60 10.50 -11.34
C SER A 162 5.86 10.21 -12.65
N GLY A 163 4.53 10.25 -12.65
CA GLY A 163 3.68 9.88 -13.79
C GLY A 163 3.55 8.38 -14.00
N VAL A 164 4.16 7.56 -13.14
CA VAL A 164 4.07 6.10 -13.23
C VAL A 164 3.75 5.49 -11.86
N ARG A 165 2.97 4.42 -11.86
CA ARG A 165 2.80 3.51 -10.73
C ARG A 165 3.74 2.33 -10.90
N VAL A 166 4.37 1.91 -9.81
CA VAL A 166 5.15 0.67 -9.77
C VAL A 166 4.73 -0.09 -8.52
N TYR A 167 4.49 -1.38 -8.67
CA TYR A 167 4.17 -2.28 -7.57
C TYR A 167 4.63 -3.70 -7.90
N ALA A 168 4.68 -4.56 -6.88
CA ALA A 168 4.91 -5.99 -7.01
C ALA A 168 3.60 -6.73 -6.76
N ASP A 169 3.39 -7.87 -7.42
CA ASP A 169 2.31 -8.81 -7.10
C ASP A 169 2.74 -9.78 -5.98
N ASP A 170 1.80 -10.65 -5.57
CA ASP A 170 2.04 -11.66 -4.53
C ASP A 170 2.98 -12.78 -5.01
N GLY A 171 3.21 -12.87 -6.33
CA GLY A 171 4.07 -13.86 -6.94
C GLY A 171 3.54 -15.28 -6.89
N ASP A 172 4.39 -16.18 -7.38
CA ASP A 172 4.15 -17.63 -7.41
C ASP A 172 5.33 -18.40 -6.84
N ALA A 173 5.03 -19.56 -6.24
CA ALA A 173 6.01 -20.42 -5.63
C ALA A 173 5.78 -21.89 -6.01
N ALA A 174 6.80 -22.57 -6.54
CA ALA A 174 6.75 -23.98 -6.83
C ALA A 174 8.12 -24.64 -6.65
N MET A 175 8.20 -25.67 -5.80
CA MET A 175 9.40 -26.52 -5.64
C MET A 175 10.70 -25.72 -5.43
N GLY A 176 10.65 -24.70 -4.58
CA GLY A 176 11.78 -23.83 -4.29
C GLY A 176 12.06 -22.75 -5.34
N LEU A 177 11.37 -22.75 -6.47
CA LEU A 177 11.33 -21.61 -7.40
C LEU A 177 10.36 -20.56 -6.91
N ARG A 178 10.74 -19.30 -7.02
CA ARG A 178 9.93 -18.12 -6.71
C ARG A 178 9.93 -17.19 -7.91
N VAL A 179 8.79 -16.60 -8.17
CA VAL A 179 8.60 -15.59 -9.21
C VAL A 179 7.70 -14.49 -8.64
N VAL A 180 8.11 -13.25 -8.75
CA VAL A 180 7.29 -12.07 -8.42
C VAL A 180 7.23 -11.16 -9.63
N GLY A 181 6.04 -10.76 -10.02
CA GLY A 181 5.83 -9.77 -11.07
C GLY A 181 6.06 -8.34 -10.55
N LEU A 182 6.80 -7.58 -11.32
CA LEU A 182 6.89 -6.12 -11.18
C LEU A 182 6.01 -5.47 -12.24
N HIS A 183 5.07 -4.67 -11.83
CA HIS A 183 4.12 -3.98 -12.71
C HIS A 183 4.42 -2.49 -12.77
N LEU A 184 4.30 -1.91 -13.95
CA LEU A 184 4.42 -0.48 -14.19
C LEU A 184 3.25 -0.01 -15.05
N GLU A 185 2.54 1.03 -14.60
CA GLU A 185 1.49 1.71 -15.36
C GLU A 185 1.90 3.16 -15.61
N ASN A 186 1.84 3.60 -16.86
CA ASN A 186 1.91 5.02 -17.18
C ASN A 186 0.56 5.68 -16.86
N CYS A 187 0.40 6.18 -15.64
CA CYS A 187 -0.78 6.93 -15.22
C CYS A 187 -0.69 8.44 -15.49
N GLY A 188 0.42 8.89 -16.07
CA GLY A 188 0.65 10.28 -16.46
C GLY A 188 -0.05 10.65 -17.76
N THR A 189 0.26 11.84 -18.27
CA THR A 189 -0.34 12.40 -19.50
C THR A 189 0.58 12.38 -20.70
N THR A 190 1.84 11.96 -20.53
CA THR A 190 2.85 11.90 -21.59
C THR A 190 3.34 10.48 -21.79
N PRO A 191 3.80 10.10 -22.99
CA PRO A 191 4.41 8.80 -23.23
C PRO A 191 5.59 8.55 -22.29
N TYR A 192 5.70 7.33 -21.77
CA TYR A 192 6.79 6.90 -20.89
C TYR A 192 7.66 5.86 -21.59
N GLU A 193 8.91 6.21 -21.81
CA GLU A 193 9.87 5.34 -22.49
C GLU A 193 10.58 4.44 -21.51
N LEU A 194 10.66 3.15 -21.83
CA LEU A 194 11.43 2.12 -21.14
C LEU A 194 12.40 1.45 -22.10
N ASN A 195 13.57 1.09 -21.61
CA ASN A 195 14.55 0.32 -22.36
C ASN A 195 15.40 -0.53 -21.43
N GLY A 196 15.32 -1.83 -21.59
CA GLY A 196 16.12 -2.76 -20.81
C GLY A 196 15.40 -3.33 -19.60
N PHE A 197 16.16 -3.48 -18.54
CA PHE A 197 15.77 -4.10 -17.28
C PHE A 197 15.55 -3.02 -16.21
N PRO A 198 14.63 -3.22 -15.26
CA PRO A 198 14.63 -2.40 -14.06
C PRO A 198 15.97 -2.58 -13.31
N ARG A 199 16.46 -1.52 -12.69
CA ARG A 199 17.56 -1.66 -11.73
C ARG A 199 16.95 -1.99 -10.36
N ILE A 200 17.52 -2.97 -9.70
CA ILE A 200 17.08 -3.45 -8.38
C ILE A 200 18.19 -3.19 -7.36
N GLY A 201 17.80 -2.75 -6.17
CA GLY A 201 18.64 -2.70 -4.98
C GLY A 201 17.94 -3.45 -3.87
N LEU A 202 18.60 -4.43 -3.28
CA LEU A 202 18.05 -5.25 -2.21
C LEU A 202 18.32 -4.64 -0.84
N ALA A 203 17.39 -4.77 0.09
CA ALA A 203 17.58 -4.33 1.45
C ALA A 203 16.97 -5.34 2.45
N ASP A 204 17.59 -5.42 3.63
CA ASP A 204 17.19 -6.26 4.73
C ASP A 204 16.02 -5.67 5.55
N GLU A 205 15.65 -6.32 6.65
CA GLU A 205 14.61 -5.88 7.60
C GLU A 205 14.85 -4.46 8.13
N ASN A 206 16.10 -4.04 8.26
CA ASN A 206 16.47 -2.70 8.71
C ASN A 206 16.53 -1.67 7.57
N ARG A 207 16.25 -2.11 6.35
CA ARG A 207 16.39 -1.35 5.09
C ARG A 207 17.85 -1.01 4.75
N GLU A 208 18.80 -1.77 5.33
CA GLU A 208 20.20 -1.69 4.97
C GLU A 208 20.45 -2.52 3.70
N PRO A 209 21.39 -2.08 2.83
CA PRO A 209 21.71 -2.80 1.61
C PRO A 209 22.13 -4.26 1.87
N VAL A 210 21.58 -5.20 1.11
CA VAL A 210 22.02 -6.60 1.09
C VAL A 210 23.06 -6.77 -0.02
N ASP A 211 24.26 -7.15 0.38
CA ASP A 211 25.38 -7.43 -0.51
C ASP A 211 25.53 -8.93 -0.80
N GLY A 212 26.36 -9.28 -1.79
CA GLY A 212 26.72 -10.67 -2.11
C GLY A 212 25.70 -11.41 -2.98
N ILE A 213 24.62 -10.76 -3.40
CA ILE A 213 23.63 -11.33 -4.32
C ILE A 213 23.99 -10.94 -5.76
N GLU A 214 24.16 -11.96 -6.62
CA GLU A 214 24.37 -11.78 -8.04
C GLU A 214 23.04 -11.43 -8.75
N LEU A 215 22.93 -10.19 -9.23
CA LEU A 215 21.77 -9.71 -9.98
C LEU A 215 21.96 -10.04 -11.47
N LEU A 216 21.19 -10.99 -11.98
CA LEU A 216 21.25 -11.49 -13.35
C LEU A 216 20.24 -10.77 -14.24
N GLN A 217 20.66 -10.38 -15.44
CA GLN A 217 19.73 -9.89 -16.47
C GLN A 217 19.08 -11.07 -17.17
N GLY A 218 17.78 -11.25 -16.96
CA GLY A 218 16.99 -12.40 -17.40
C GLY A 218 16.84 -13.47 -16.32
N GLY A 219 15.85 -14.34 -16.50
CA GLY A 219 15.54 -15.47 -15.60
C GLY A 219 16.16 -16.79 -16.02
N GLU A 220 16.71 -16.89 -17.23
CA GLU A 220 17.10 -18.15 -17.87
C GLU A 220 18.13 -18.95 -17.07
N ALA A 221 19.05 -18.27 -16.39
CA ALA A 221 20.10 -18.92 -15.59
C ALA A 221 19.55 -19.55 -14.29
N ILE A 222 18.31 -19.22 -13.91
CA ILE A 222 17.63 -19.73 -12.71
C ILE A 222 16.59 -20.78 -13.09
N ALA A 223 15.66 -20.43 -13.99
CA ALA A 223 14.65 -21.33 -14.53
C ALA A 223 14.07 -20.77 -15.82
N GLY A 224 13.67 -21.66 -16.74
CA GLY A 224 12.92 -21.30 -17.94
C GLY A 224 11.41 -21.30 -17.71
N GLY A 225 10.67 -20.55 -18.54
CA GLY A 225 9.20 -20.50 -18.49
C GLY A 225 8.62 -19.64 -17.38
N THR A 226 9.40 -18.73 -16.82
CA THR A 226 9.02 -17.86 -15.71
C THR A 226 8.44 -16.50 -16.15
N GLY A 227 8.55 -16.20 -17.44
CA GLY A 227 8.18 -14.87 -17.97
C GLY A 227 9.29 -13.83 -17.87
N ALA A 228 10.37 -14.09 -17.12
CA ALA A 228 11.50 -13.18 -16.97
C ALA A 228 12.59 -13.35 -18.06
N GLU A 229 12.37 -14.19 -19.04
CA GLU A 229 13.32 -14.50 -20.12
C GLU A 229 13.23 -13.51 -21.28
N GLY A 230 14.21 -13.61 -22.15
CA GLY A 230 14.25 -12.94 -23.46
C GLY A 230 14.97 -11.59 -23.46
N PRO A 231 15.22 -11.07 -24.65
CA PRO A 231 16.00 -9.85 -24.81
C PRO A 231 15.22 -8.61 -24.42
N ALA A 232 15.92 -7.66 -23.81
CA ALA A 232 15.39 -6.33 -23.60
C ALA A 232 15.11 -5.65 -24.95
N ARG A 233 13.98 -4.95 -25.03
CA ARG A 233 13.57 -4.15 -26.20
C ARG A 233 13.10 -2.78 -25.76
N PRO A 234 13.44 -1.72 -26.50
CA PRO A 234 12.82 -0.41 -26.27
C PRO A 234 11.30 -0.52 -26.41
N LEU A 235 10.58 0.11 -25.50
CA LEU A 235 9.13 0.22 -25.56
C LEU A 235 8.67 1.59 -25.08
N VAL A 236 7.52 2.02 -25.57
CA VAL A 236 6.88 3.27 -25.21
C VAL A 236 5.49 2.94 -24.70
N LEU A 237 5.18 3.43 -23.50
CA LEU A 237 3.85 3.33 -22.90
C LEU A 237 3.11 4.64 -23.10
N ALA A 238 2.02 4.62 -23.85
CA ALA A 238 1.07 5.72 -23.87
C ALA A 238 0.38 5.86 -22.49
N PRO A 239 -0.25 7.01 -22.19
CA PRO A 239 -1.08 7.15 -20.99
C PRO A 239 -2.09 6.01 -20.84
N GLY A 240 -2.14 5.39 -19.67
CA GLY A 240 -2.97 4.23 -19.33
C GLY A 240 -2.40 2.87 -19.73
N GLU A 241 -1.31 2.82 -20.50
CA GLU A 241 -0.68 1.54 -20.85
C GLU A 241 0.23 1.01 -19.75
N ARG A 242 0.43 -0.31 -19.76
CA ARG A 242 1.14 -1.06 -18.73
C ARG A 242 2.29 -1.88 -19.30
N ALA A 243 3.25 -2.13 -18.44
CA ALA A 243 4.34 -3.07 -18.66
C ALA A 243 4.56 -3.90 -17.41
N HIS A 244 5.15 -5.07 -17.59
CA HIS A 244 5.60 -5.93 -16.49
C HIS A 244 7.06 -6.34 -16.68
N SER A 245 7.67 -6.72 -15.59
CA SER A 245 8.95 -7.41 -15.49
C SER A 245 8.81 -8.52 -14.47
N GLY A 246 9.82 -9.36 -14.25
CA GLY A 246 9.77 -10.43 -13.26
C GLY A 246 11.05 -10.50 -12.44
N LEU A 247 10.90 -10.83 -11.17
CA LEU A 247 11.99 -11.26 -10.28
C LEU A 247 11.90 -12.77 -10.14
N VAL A 248 13.01 -13.49 -10.33
CA VAL A 248 13.06 -14.96 -10.29
C VAL A 248 14.22 -15.41 -9.45
N TRP A 249 13.99 -16.32 -8.50
CA TRP A 249 15.03 -16.87 -7.66
C TRP A 249 14.69 -18.28 -7.18
N ARG A 250 15.65 -18.91 -6.51
CA ARG A 250 15.42 -20.13 -5.75
C ARG A 250 15.72 -19.90 -4.29
N ASN A 251 14.83 -20.42 -3.42
CA ASN A 251 15.02 -20.35 -1.98
C ASN A 251 15.69 -21.60 -1.40
N THR A 252 16.45 -22.31 -2.22
CA THR A 252 17.17 -23.52 -1.78
C THR A 252 18.24 -23.14 -0.76
N VAL A 253 18.25 -23.88 0.34
CA VAL A 253 19.29 -23.79 1.36
C VAL A 253 20.14 -25.05 1.29
N GLU A 254 21.42 -24.90 0.97
CA GLU A 254 22.42 -25.98 0.90
C GLU A 254 23.43 -25.84 2.05
N ALA A 255 24.40 -24.96 1.89
CA ALA A 255 25.42 -24.66 2.88
C ALA A 255 25.63 -23.16 3.00
N GLY A 256 25.81 -22.67 4.24
CA GLY A 256 25.94 -21.26 4.54
C GLY A 256 24.67 -20.67 5.16
N ASP A 257 24.71 -19.39 5.41
CA ASP A 257 23.58 -18.65 5.98
C ASP A 257 22.61 -18.23 4.87
N PRO A 258 21.31 -18.48 4.99
CA PRO A 258 20.33 -18.00 4.02
C PRO A 258 20.25 -16.46 4.06
N VAL A 259 19.96 -15.89 2.90
CA VAL A 259 19.81 -14.44 2.76
C VAL A 259 18.34 -14.11 2.48
N ASP A 260 17.81 -13.21 3.29
CA ASP A 260 16.48 -12.63 3.12
C ASP A 260 16.61 -11.16 2.77
N ALA A 261 15.84 -10.71 1.79
CA ALA A 261 15.75 -9.32 1.39
C ALA A 261 14.27 -8.94 1.21
N PRO A 262 13.58 -8.59 2.30
CA PRO A 262 12.15 -8.27 2.25
C PRO A 262 11.86 -7.03 1.40
N TYR A 263 12.83 -6.15 1.23
CA TYR A 263 12.67 -4.93 0.45
C TYR A 263 13.49 -4.96 -0.84
N ALA A 264 12.85 -4.52 -1.93
CA ALA A 264 13.52 -4.29 -3.21
C ALA A 264 13.23 -2.87 -3.70
N ARG A 265 14.27 -2.06 -3.83
CA ARG A 265 14.17 -0.72 -4.43
C ARG A 265 14.28 -0.85 -5.94
N VAL A 266 13.25 -0.40 -6.65
CA VAL A 266 13.09 -0.55 -8.10
C VAL A 266 13.22 0.80 -8.77
N TRP A 267 14.17 0.94 -9.69
CA TRP A 267 14.25 2.05 -10.62
C TRP A 267 13.80 1.56 -12.00
N ALA A 268 12.69 2.05 -12.48
CA ALA A 268 12.11 1.62 -13.75
C ALA A 268 13.02 1.85 -14.95
N LYS A 269 13.83 2.92 -14.91
CA LYS A 269 14.85 3.28 -15.90
C LYS A 269 15.91 4.18 -15.26
N PRO A 270 17.06 4.42 -15.91
CA PRO A 270 18.05 5.39 -15.44
C PRO A 270 17.42 6.76 -15.21
N GLY A 271 17.72 7.36 -14.04
CA GLY A 271 17.21 8.68 -13.64
C GLY A 271 15.73 8.69 -13.15
N ALA A 272 15.02 7.56 -13.16
CA ALA A 272 13.70 7.47 -12.54
C ALA A 272 13.81 7.55 -11.01
N ALA A 273 12.79 8.09 -10.35
CA ALA A 273 12.64 7.98 -8.91
C ALA A 273 12.46 6.49 -8.53
N PRO A 274 13.07 6.04 -7.43
CA PRO A 274 12.90 4.67 -6.97
C PRO A 274 11.51 4.45 -6.36
N VAL A 275 11.06 3.20 -6.45
CA VAL A 275 9.91 2.69 -5.69
C VAL A 275 10.39 1.49 -4.88
N MET A 276 10.09 1.45 -3.60
CA MET A 276 10.47 0.36 -2.71
C MET A 276 9.29 -0.60 -2.56
N VAL A 277 9.39 -1.76 -3.19
CA VAL A 277 8.42 -2.86 -3.07
C VAL A 277 8.86 -3.86 -2.00
N THR A 278 7.95 -4.70 -1.53
CA THR A 278 8.18 -5.67 -0.46
C THR A 278 7.91 -7.11 -0.95
N PRO A 279 8.71 -7.64 -1.88
CA PRO A 279 8.49 -8.94 -2.50
C PRO A 279 8.88 -10.13 -1.61
N GLU A 280 9.38 -9.88 -0.38
CA GLU A 280 9.76 -10.94 0.58
C GLU A 280 10.75 -11.94 -0.02
N LEU A 281 11.86 -11.47 -0.57
CA LEU A 281 12.83 -12.33 -1.23
C LEU A 281 13.56 -13.23 -0.22
N ASP A 282 13.15 -14.49 -0.14
CA ASP A 282 13.80 -15.59 0.60
C ASP A 282 14.86 -16.26 -0.31
N LEU A 283 16.01 -15.62 -0.51
CA LEU A 283 17.01 -16.02 -1.51
C LEU A 283 17.77 -17.30 -1.16
N GLY A 284 17.55 -17.86 0.02
CA GLY A 284 18.25 -19.05 0.50
C GLY A 284 19.76 -18.84 0.49
N THR A 285 20.51 -19.87 0.09
CA THR A 285 21.98 -19.80 -0.05
C THR A 285 22.43 -19.75 -1.52
N THR A 286 21.50 -19.57 -2.46
CA THR A 286 21.83 -19.57 -3.90
C THR A 286 22.56 -18.31 -4.34
N GLY A 287 22.32 -17.19 -3.64
CA GLY A 287 22.99 -15.91 -3.90
C GLY A 287 22.69 -15.30 -5.27
N LYS A 288 21.54 -15.65 -5.90
CA LYS A 288 21.19 -15.20 -7.25
C LYS A 288 19.76 -14.73 -7.37
N LEU A 289 19.58 -13.60 -8.09
CA LEU A 289 18.28 -13.06 -8.45
C LEU A 289 18.25 -12.73 -9.95
N GLY A 290 17.37 -13.36 -10.70
CA GLY A 290 17.09 -13.04 -12.10
C GLY A 290 16.11 -11.89 -12.20
N ILE A 291 16.39 -10.94 -13.08
CA ILE A 291 15.57 -9.75 -13.31
C ILE A 291 15.15 -9.76 -14.78
N GLY A 292 13.86 -9.88 -15.07
CA GLY A 292 13.33 -9.84 -16.42
C GLY A 292 13.42 -8.45 -17.08
N PRO A 293 13.42 -8.39 -18.42
CA PRO A 293 13.27 -7.13 -19.12
C PRO A 293 11.83 -6.60 -18.99
N TRP A 294 11.65 -5.29 -19.12
CA TRP A 294 10.31 -4.72 -19.28
C TRP A 294 9.64 -5.23 -20.54
N LYS A 295 8.41 -5.69 -20.42
CA LYS A 295 7.55 -6.15 -21.52
C LYS A 295 6.23 -5.40 -21.45
N LYS A 296 5.75 -4.91 -22.59
CA LYS A 296 4.44 -4.27 -22.66
C LYS A 296 3.34 -5.31 -22.45
N ASP A 297 2.34 -4.99 -21.65
CA ASP A 297 1.17 -5.85 -21.51
C ASP A 297 0.41 -5.89 -22.84
N GLY A 298 -0.11 -7.08 -23.19
CA GLY A 298 -0.97 -7.22 -24.35
C GLY A 298 -2.23 -6.37 -24.19
N THR A 299 -2.64 -5.71 -25.26
CA THR A 299 -4.00 -5.13 -25.31
C THR A 299 -5.02 -6.26 -25.18
N ARG A 300 -5.81 -6.21 -24.11
CA ARG A 300 -6.98 -7.10 -23.94
C ARG A 300 -8.08 -6.70 -24.93
#